data_ec5f8d654b3ae9039eb3f4ca1da15500
#
_entry.id   ec5f8d654b3ae9039eb3f4ca1da15500
#
_cell.length_a   1.000
_cell.length_b   1.000
_cell.length_c   1.000
_cell.angle_alpha   90.00
_cell.angle_beta   90.00
_cell.angle_gamma   90.00
#
_symmetry.space_group_name_H-M   'P 1'
#
loop_
_entity.id
_entity.type
_entity.pdbx_description
1 polymer ?
#
loop_
_entity_poly.entity_id
_entity_poly.type
_entity_poly.pdbx_seq_one_letter_code
_entity_poly.pdbx_strand_id
1 'polypeptide(L)'
;MENGLEQQVLAKAQKWLDGNYDAETKKQVKYLMDNDMKELVESFYKDLEFGTGGLRGVMGVGTNRMNIYTVGAATQGLSNYLKRNFAGEEIRVVVGHDSRNNSRMFAERVADIFASNGFTVFLFDALRPTPELSFAIRELKCQSGVVVTASHNPKEYNGYKAYWSDGSQVTAPVSYTHLTLPTIA
;
A
#
# COMPACT_ATOMS: atom_id res chain seq x y z
N MET A 1 -20.90 -16.43 -17.72
CA MET A 1 -19.74 -16.17 -16.83
C MET A 1 -19.55 -14.68 -16.50
N GLU A 2 -19.80 -13.76 -17.43
CA GLU A 2 -19.72 -12.30 -17.18
C GLU A 2 -20.67 -11.80 -16.07
N ASN A 3 -21.92 -12.23 -16.05
CA ASN A 3 -22.89 -11.82 -15.02
C ASN A 3 -22.45 -12.14 -13.57
N GLY A 4 -21.69 -13.18 -13.34
CA GLY A 4 -21.23 -13.54 -11.99
C GLY A 4 -20.10 -12.64 -11.49
N LEU A 5 -19.18 -12.22 -12.35
CA LEU A 5 -18.09 -11.31 -12.01
C LEU A 5 -18.64 -9.90 -11.72
N GLU A 6 -19.52 -9.39 -12.57
CA GLU A 6 -20.14 -8.08 -12.37
C GLU A 6 -20.90 -7.99 -11.04
N GLN A 7 -21.66 -9.05 -10.69
CA GLN A 7 -22.35 -9.10 -9.40
C GLN A 7 -21.39 -9.07 -8.21
N GLN A 8 -20.25 -9.78 -8.29
CA GLN A 8 -19.23 -9.75 -7.25
C GLN A 8 -18.58 -8.38 -7.13
N VAL A 9 -18.28 -7.73 -8.26
CA VAL A 9 -17.72 -6.38 -8.33
C VAL A 9 -18.69 -5.36 -7.73
N LEU A 10 -19.96 -5.40 -8.11
CA LEU A 10 -20.98 -4.53 -7.54
C LEU A 10 -21.13 -4.72 -6.03
N ALA A 11 -21.09 -5.96 -5.54
CA ALA A 11 -21.14 -6.23 -4.11
C ALA A 11 -19.91 -5.69 -3.35
N LYS A 12 -18.70 -5.77 -3.94
CA LYS A 12 -17.50 -5.16 -3.37
C LYS A 12 -17.59 -3.62 -3.36
N ALA A 13 -18.03 -3.02 -4.46
CA ALA A 13 -18.20 -1.58 -4.58
C ALA A 13 -19.26 -1.07 -3.57
N GLN A 14 -20.37 -1.79 -3.40
CA GLN A 14 -21.39 -1.45 -2.41
C GLN A 14 -20.83 -1.48 -0.98
N LYS A 15 -19.99 -2.46 -0.62
CA LYS A 15 -19.30 -2.48 0.67
C LYS A 15 -18.43 -1.24 0.90
N TRP A 16 -17.85 -0.66 -0.15
CA TRP A 16 -17.10 0.58 -0.04
C TRP A 16 -18.02 1.78 0.20
N LEU A 17 -19.22 1.82 -0.39
CA LEU A 17 -20.20 2.87 -0.14
C LEU A 17 -20.75 2.81 1.30
N ASP A 18 -20.98 1.60 1.81
CA ASP A 18 -21.54 1.39 3.16
C ASP A 18 -20.47 1.47 4.26
N GLY A 19 -19.21 1.23 3.91
CA GLY A 19 -18.09 1.20 4.84
C GLY A 19 -17.61 2.57 5.31
N ASN A 20 -16.60 2.57 6.17
CA ASN A 20 -15.99 3.79 6.71
C ASN A 20 -14.91 4.34 5.76
N TYR A 21 -15.33 4.78 4.57
CA TYR A 21 -14.48 5.44 3.58
C TYR A 21 -14.81 6.94 3.52
N ASP A 22 -13.86 7.77 3.10
CA ASP A 22 -14.09 9.21 2.96
C ASP A 22 -15.12 9.54 1.87
N ALA A 23 -15.68 10.73 1.94
CA ALA A 23 -16.77 11.16 1.07
C ALA A 23 -16.38 11.23 -0.42
N GLU A 24 -15.13 11.63 -0.71
CA GLU A 24 -14.63 11.71 -2.10
C GLU A 24 -14.44 10.31 -2.69
N THR A 25 -13.88 9.39 -1.94
CA THR A 25 -13.78 7.98 -2.33
C THR A 25 -15.16 7.39 -2.64
N LYS A 26 -16.15 7.59 -1.76
CA LYS A 26 -17.52 7.12 -1.99
C LYS A 26 -18.15 7.74 -3.24
N LYS A 27 -17.95 9.03 -3.45
CA LYS A 27 -18.43 9.72 -4.66
C LYS A 27 -17.83 9.13 -5.93
N GLN A 28 -16.53 8.85 -5.94
CA GLN A 28 -15.86 8.22 -7.08
C GLN A 28 -16.37 6.80 -7.35
N VAL A 29 -16.51 5.97 -6.30
CA VAL A 29 -17.08 4.62 -6.43
C VAL A 29 -18.50 4.69 -6.99
N LYS A 30 -19.35 5.57 -6.47
CA LYS A 30 -20.71 5.78 -6.96
C LYS A 30 -20.74 6.21 -8.43
N TYR A 31 -19.84 7.13 -8.80
CA TYR A 31 -19.70 7.57 -10.19
C TYR A 31 -19.37 6.40 -11.13
N LEU A 32 -18.42 5.54 -10.75
CA LEU A 32 -18.07 4.36 -11.55
C LEU A 32 -19.23 3.39 -11.68
N MET A 33 -19.98 3.14 -10.60
CA MET A 33 -21.15 2.27 -10.61
C MET A 33 -22.25 2.77 -11.58
N ASP A 34 -22.42 4.09 -11.64
CA ASP A 34 -23.50 4.68 -12.46
C ASP A 34 -23.08 4.92 -13.92
N ASN A 35 -21.78 5.07 -14.23
CA ASN A 35 -21.33 5.61 -15.51
C ASN A 35 -20.24 4.78 -16.22
N ASP A 36 -19.45 3.96 -15.51
CA ASP A 36 -18.33 3.23 -16.11
C ASP A 36 -18.13 1.86 -15.47
N MET A 37 -18.98 0.92 -15.90
CA MET A 37 -18.92 -0.47 -15.43
C MET A 37 -17.59 -1.14 -15.78
N LYS A 38 -16.95 -0.78 -16.90
CA LYS A 38 -15.67 -1.35 -17.30
C LYS A 38 -14.56 -0.97 -16.30
N GLU A 39 -14.45 0.30 -15.98
CA GLU A 39 -13.47 0.78 -14.99
C GLU A 39 -13.85 0.28 -13.59
N LEU A 40 -15.12 0.15 -13.26
CA LEU A 40 -15.55 -0.46 -11.99
C LEU A 40 -15.05 -1.90 -11.86
N VAL A 41 -15.21 -2.71 -12.93
CA VAL A 41 -14.72 -4.09 -12.96
C VAL A 41 -13.21 -4.10 -12.75
N GLU A 42 -12.44 -3.32 -13.51
CA GLU A 42 -11.00 -3.23 -13.39
C GLU A 42 -10.54 -2.80 -11.96
N SER A 43 -11.35 -1.99 -11.30
CA SER A 43 -11.05 -1.48 -9.94
C SER A 43 -11.32 -2.50 -8.83
N PHE A 44 -12.25 -3.45 -9.03
CA PHE A 44 -12.74 -4.32 -7.95
C PHE A 44 -12.70 -5.83 -8.25
N TYR A 45 -12.32 -6.29 -9.47
CA TYR A 45 -12.37 -7.72 -9.81
C TYR A 45 -11.44 -8.59 -8.97
N LYS A 46 -10.36 -8.01 -8.46
CA LYS A 46 -9.42 -8.66 -7.53
C LYS A 46 -8.90 -7.67 -6.49
N ASP A 47 -8.13 -8.16 -5.56
CA ASP A 47 -7.38 -7.33 -4.63
C ASP A 47 -5.95 -7.11 -5.16
N LEU A 48 -5.36 -5.97 -4.82
CA LEU A 48 -4.00 -5.65 -5.21
C LEU A 48 -3.03 -6.53 -4.42
N GLU A 49 -2.14 -7.23 -5.10
CA GLU A 49 -1.25 -8.22 -4.51
C GLU A 49 0.22 -7.78 -4.56
N PHE A 50 0.99 -8.25 -3.59
CA PHE A 50 2.44 -8.12 -3.60
C PHE A 50 3.05 -9.04 -4.65
N GLY A 51 3.65 -8.45 -5.68
CA GLY A 51 4.51 -9.17 -6.62
C GLY A 51 5.97 -9.19 -6.18
N THR A 52 6.85 -9.74 -7.02
CA THR A 52 8.31 -9.81 -6.78
C THR A 52 8.94 -8.42 -6.54
N GLY A 53 8.35 -7.37 -7.09
CA GLY A 53 8.83 -5.98 -6.97
C GLY A 53 8.10 -5.12 -5.95
N GLY A 54 7.27 -5.71 -5.08
CA GLY A 54 6.38 -4.99 -4.16
C GLY A 54 4.95 -4.87 -4.68
N LEU A 55 4.13 -4.04 -4.03
CA LEU A 55 2.79 -3.70 -4.47
C LEU A 55 2.87 -2.65 -5.58
N ARG A 56 2.12 -2.80 -6.65
CA ARG A 56 2.13 -1.85 -7.78
C ARG A 56 0.79 -1.85 -8.51
N GLY A 57 0.25 -0.68 -8.81
CA GLY A 57 -1.02 -0.56 -9.53
C GLY A 57 -1.30 0.86 -10.02
N VAL A 58 -2.32 0.97 -10.84
CA VAL A 58 -2.90 2.26 -11.24
C VAL A 58 -3.52 2.90 -10.00
N MET A 59 -3.35 4.21 -9.85
CA MET A 59 -3.97 4.97 -8.77
C MET A 59 -5.47 5.15 -9.02
N GLY A 60 -6.29 4.98 -7.98
CA GLY A 60 -7.75 5.14 -8.07
C GLY A 60 -8.48 4.44 -6.93
N VAL A 61 -9.80 4.49 -6.97
CA VAL A 61 -10.65 3.81 -5.99
C VAL A 61 -10.78 2.32 -6.32
N GLY A 62 -10.91 1.49 -5.28
CA GLY A 62 -11.11 0.05 -5.44
C GLY A 62 -9.98 -0.79 -4.88
N THR A 63 -10.25 -2.08 -4.74
CA THR A 63 -9.32 -3.05 -4.12
C THR A 63 -8.14 -3.40 -5.03
N ASN A 64 -8.27 -3.23 -6.36
CA ASN A 64 -7.22 -3.44 -7.36
C ASN A 64 -6.55 -2.13 -7.79
N ARG A 65 -6.58 -1.11 -6.97
CA ARG A 65 -5.99 0.22 -7.25
C ARG A 65 -5.09 0.65 -6.09
N MET A 66 -4.06 1.47 -6.43
CA MET A 66 -3.25 2.16 -5.42
C MET A 66 -4.04 3.35 -4.85
N ASN A 67 -4.35 3.30 -3.58
CA ASN A 67 -5.01 4.35 -2.81
C ASN A 67 -4.60 4.29 -1.33
N ILE A 68 -5.07 5.24 -0.53
CA ILE A 68 -4.73 5.32 0.90
C ILE A 68 -5.18 4.10 1.70
N TYR A 69 -6.19 3.37 1.24
CA TYR A 69 -6.73 2.19 1.92
C TYR A 69 -5.90 0.94 1.60
N THR A 70 -5.57 0.69 0.32
CA THR A 70 -4.73 -0.43 -0.09
C THR A 70 -3.30 -0.28 0.42
N VAL A 71 -2.73 0.94 0.36
CA VAL A 71 -1.43 1.27 0.98
C VAL A 71 -1.50 1.09 2.50
N GLY A 72 -2.60 1.55 3.11
CA GLY A 72 -2.82 1.39 4.54
C GLY A 72 -2.89 -0.06 4.99
N ALA A 73 -3.66 -0.88 4.28
CA ALA A 73 -3.76 -2.31 4.58
C ALA A 73 -2.41 -3.04 4.42
N ALA A 74 -1.65 -2.71 3.36
CA ALA A 74 -0.31 -3.24 3.15
C ALA A 74 0.64 -2.88 4.32
N THR A 75 0.59 -1.62 4.77
CA THR A 75 1.42 -1.14 5.88
C THR A 75 1.02 -1.79 7.21
N GLN A 76 -0.27 -2.01 7.44
CA GLN A 76 -0.74 -2.73 8.63
C GLN A 76 -0.29 -4.21 8.60
N GLY A 77 -0.33 -4.85 7.43
CA GLY A 77 0.20 -6.21 7.25
C GLY A 77 1.69 -6.28 7.59
N LEU A 78 2.49 -5.34 7.06
CA LEU A 78 3.92 -5.25 7.39
C LEU A 78 4.14 -4.96 8.88
N SER A 79 3.36 -4.07 9.49
CA SER A 79 3.42 -3.78 10.92
C SER A 79 3.19 -5.02 11.78
N ASN A 80 2.17 -5.81 11.43
CA ASN A 80 1.85 -7.06 12.13
C ASN A 80 3.00 -8.07 12.01
N TYR A 81 3.62 -8.14 10.83
CA TYR A 81 4.77 -9.01 10.58
C TYR A 81 6.00 -8.57 11.40
N LEU A 82 6.31 -7.28 11.41
CA LEU A 82 7.42 -6.73 12.20
C LEU A 82 7.22 -7.00 13.69
N LYS A 83 6.04 -6.78 14.24
CA LYS A 83 5.73 -7.07 15.66
C LYS A 83 5.94 -8.54 16.03
N ARG A 84 5.70 -9.46 15.12
CA ARG A 84 5.92 -10.91 15.35
C ARG A 84 7.41 -11.25 15.34
N ASN A 85 8.18 -10.67 14.44
CA ASN A 85 9.60 -10.98 14.26
C ASN A 85 10.51 -10.27 15.28
N PHE A 86 10.09 -9.12 15.78
CA PHE A 86 10.83 -8.27 16.72
C PHE A 86 10.03 -8.05 18.01
N ALA A 87 9.44 -9.13 18.53
CA ALA A 87 8.61 -9.07 19.73
C ALA A 87 9.42 -8.62 20.96
N GLY A 88 8.96 -7.54 21.60
CA GLY A 88 9.62 -6.96 22.77
C GLY A 88 10.76 -5.97 22.45
N GLU A 89 11.05 -5.72 21.17
CA GLU A 89 12.04 -4.74 20.73
C GLU A 89 11.37 -3.42 20.32
N GLU A 90 12.13 -2.31 20.39
CA GLU A 90 11.76 -1.06 19.74
C GLU A 90 11.86 -1.24 18.22
N ILE A 91 10.75 -1.08 17.51
CA ILE A 91 10.72 -1.19 16.06
C ILE A 91 10.88 0.20 15.44
N ARG A 92 11.89 0.33 14.58
CA ARG A 92 12.28 1.56 13.88
C ARG A 92 12.11 1.31 12.37
N VAL A 93 11.54 2.29 11.66
CA VAL A 93 11.26 2.18 10.22
C VAL A 93 11.62 3.47 9.49
N VAL A 94 12.07 3.34 8.25
CA VAL A 94 12.33 4.48 7.35
C VAL A 94 11.27 4.51 6.26
N VAL A 95 10.75 5.70 5.95
CA VAL A 95 9.78 5.90 4.87
C VAL A 95 10.28 6.97 3.91
N GLY A 96 10.28 6.64 2.63
CA GLY A 96 10.67 7.54 1.55
C GLY A 96 9.70 7.49 0.38
N HIS A 97 9.84 8.45 -0.53
CA HIS A 97 9.01 8.53 -1.73
C HIS A 97 9.76 9.15 -2.92
N ASP A 98 9.27 8.89 -4.12
CA ASP A 98 9.73 9.53 -5.34
C ASP A 98 8.87 10.77 -5.71
N SER A 99 9.05 11.29 -6.94
CA SER A 99 8.37 12.48 -7.46
C SER A 99 7.00 12.20 -8.08
N ARG A 100 6.48 10.97 -8.02
CA ARG A 100 5.20 10.61 -8.64
C ARG A 100 4.02 11.30 -7.95
N ASN A 101 2.93 11.44 -8.70
CA ASN A 101 1.66 11.92 -8.15
C ASN A 101 1.29 11.08 -6.92
N ASN A 102 0.82 11.75 -5.88
CA ASN A 102 0.39 11.15 -4.60
C ASN A 102 1.49 10.40 -3.80
N SER A 103 2.75 10.31 -4.28
CA SER A 103 3.80 9.59 -3.55
C SER A 103 4.03 10.15 -2.15
N ARG A 104 4.05 11.47 -1.98
CA ARG A 104 4.16 12.12 -0.67
C ARG A 104 3.00 11.77 0.25
N MET A 105 1.77 11.89 -0.25
CA MET A 105 0.55 11.57 0.52
C MET A 105 0.53 10.09 0.95
N PHE A 106 0.93 9.17 0.08
CA PHE A 106 1.01 7.76 0.43
C PHE A 106 2.12 7.49 1.45
N ALA A 107 3.28 8.15 1.33
CA ALA A 107 4.37 8.02 2.30
C ALA A 107 3.96 8.53 3.69
N GLU A 108 3.25 9.65 3.77
CA GLU A 108 2.66 10.16 5.01
C GLU A 108 1.67 9.17 5.61
N ARG A 109 0.78 8.58 4.79
CA ARG A 109 -0.14 7.53 5.24
C ARG A 109 0.59 6.29 5.80
N VAL A 110 1.67 5.88 5.15
CA VAL A 110 2.54 4.79 5.64
C VAL A 110 3.13 5.14 7.00
N ALA A 111 3.69 6.35 7.12
CA ALA A 111 4.29 6.84 8.37
C ALA A 111 3.28 6.89 9.52
N ASP A 112 2.07 7.40 9.26
CA ASP A 112 0.98 7.48 10.25
C ASP A 112 0.60 6.09 10.80
N ILE A 113 0.50 5.10 9.91
CA ILE A 113 0.14 3.73 10.32
C ILE A 113 1.26 3.09 11.13
N PHE A 114 2.51 3.23 10.73
CA PHE A 114 3.62 2.76 11.54
C PHE A 114 3.68 3.43 12.91
N ALA A 115 3.52 4.76 12.96
CA ALA A 115 3.47 5.51 14.22
C ALA A 115 2.29 5.06 15.10
N SER A 116 1.11 4.85 14.52
CA SER A 116 -0.07 4.33 15.24
C SER A 116 0.12 2.90 15.77
N ASN A 117 1.06 2.15 15.18
CA ASN A 117 1.47 0.83 15.66
C ASN A 117 2.54 0.88 16.77
N GLY A 118 2.98 2.08 17.18
CA GLY A 118 3.97 2.31 18.22
C GLY A 118 5.42 2.24 17.72
N PHE A 119 5.66 2.37 16.41
CA PHE A 119 7.00 2.34 15.84
C PHE A 119 7.65 3.73 15.84
N THR A 120 8.97 3.78 15.97
CA THR A 120 9.76 4.97 15.69
C THR A 120 9.92 5.13 14.18
N VAL A 121 9.39 6.22 13.62
CA VAL A 121 9.32 6.44 12.17
C VAL A 121 10.25 7.57 11.75
N PHE A 122 11.10 7.27 10.77
CA PHE A 122 11.92 8.26 10.06
C PHE A 122 11.32 8.50 8.68
N LEU A 123 10.62 9.61 8.52
CA LEU A 123 10.06 10.02 7.23
C LEU A 123 11.00 11.04 6.59
N PHE A 124 11.47 10.77 5.37
CA PHE A 124 12.24 11.76 4.63
C PHE A 124 11.41 13.01 4.36
N ASP A 125 12.01 14.18 4.59
CA ASP A 125 11.38 15.50 4.42
C ASP A 125 11.08 15.84 2.95
N ALA A 126 11.83 15.26 2.02
CA ALA A 126 11.70 15.42 0.58
C ALA A 126 11.86 14.07 -0.14
N LEU A 127 11.60 14.06 -1.44
CA LEU A 127 11.86 12.89 -2.27
C LEU A 127 13.34 12.46 -2.18
N ARG A 128 13.57 11.14 -2.14
CA ARG A 128 14.92 10.55 -2.08
C ARG A 128 15.02 9.34 -3.00
N PRO A 129 16.18 9.07 -3.58
CA PRO A 129 16.40 7.88 -4.37
C PRO A 129 16.42 6.62 -3.48
N THR A 130 16.00 5.51 -4.04
CA THR A 130 15.92 4.21 -3.34
C THR A 130 17.22 3.79 -2.62
N PRO A 131 18.44 4.01 -3.18
CA PRO A 131 19.67 3.68 -2.47
C PRO A 131 19.86 4.44 -1.15
N GLU A 132 19.35 5.65 -1.04
CA GLU A 132 19.43 6.45 0.20
C GLU A 132 18.52 5.85 1.28
N LEU A 133 17.33 5.32 0.92
CA LEU A 133 16.49 4.59 1.86
C LEU A 133 17.19 3.31 2.36
N SER A 134 17.78 2.53 1.46
CA SER A 134 18.53 1.32 1.82
C SER A 134 19.71 1.64 2.76
N PHE A 135 20.42 2.73 2.53
CA PHE A 135 21.48 3.21 3.41
C PHE A 135 20.92 3.62 4.78
N ALA A 136 19.85 4.43 4.81
CA ALA A 136 19.25 4.93 6.04
C ALA A 136 18.73 3.79 6.95
N ILE A 137 18.19 2.71 6.37
CA ILE A 137 17.77 1.53 7.15
C ILE A 137 18.92 0.99 7.97
N ARG A 138 20.10 0.81 7.37
CA ARG A 138 21.28 0.27 8.06
C ARG A 138 21.88 1.27 9.03
N GLU A 139 22.03 2.52 8.63
CA GLU A 139 22.63 3.58 9.42
C GLU A 139 21.82 3.88 10.69
N LEU A 140 20.49 3.96 10.55
CA LEU A 140 19.57 4.21 11.66
C LEU A 140 19.18 2.94 12.42
N LYS A 141 19.74 1.78 12.03
CA LYS A 141 19.43 0.46 12.63
C LYS A 141 17.94 0.16 12.65
N CYS A 142 17.27 0.42 11.53
CA CYS A 142 15.84 0.14 11.38
C CYS A 142 15.60 -1.32 11.04
N GLN A 143 14.50 -1.88 11.51
CA GLN A 143 14.07 -3.24 11.19
C GLN A 143 13.49 -3.34 9.77
N SER A 144 12.97 -2.22 9.24
CA SER A 144 12.37 -2.18 7.91
C SER A 144 12.37 -0.77 7.34
N GLY A 145 12.03 -0.68 6.06
CA GLY A 145 11.74 0.59 5.40
C GLY A 145 10.77 0.41 4.25
N VAL A 146 10.17 1.52 3.84
CA VAL A 146 9.23 1.56 2.72
C VAL A 146 9.58 2.71 1.80
N VAL A 147 9.63 2.45 0.49
CA VAL A 147 9.65 3.51 -0.52
C VAL A 147 8.39 3.45 -1.37
N VAL A 148 7.72 4.59 -1.46
CA VAL A 148 6.56 4.77 -2.34
C VAL A 148 7.05 5.17 -3.72
N THR A 149 6.98 4.23 -4.66
CA THR A 149 7.47 4.40 -6.04
C THR A 149 6.94 3.30 -6.96
N ALA A 150 6.64 3.63 -8.19
CA ALA A 150 6.38 2.65 -9.25
C ALA A 150 7.52 2.54 -10.27
N SER A 151 8.74 2.98 -9.93
CA SER A 151 9.93 2.88 -10.76
C SER A 151 9.75 3.55 -12.14
N HIS A 152 9.70 2.78 -13.23
CA HIS A 152 9.57 3.24 -14.62
C HIS A 152 8.16 3.07 -15.20
N ASN A 153 7.17 2.67 -14.40
CA ASN A 153 5.79 2.57 -14.88
C ASN A 153 5.23 3.95 -15.31
N PRO A 154 4.19 4.00 -16.16
CA PRO A 154 3.50 5.23 -16.50
C PRO A 154 3.07 6.05 -15.29
N LYS A 155 2.79 7.34 -15.51
CA LYS A 155 2.49 8.31 -14.44
C LYS A 155 1.23 8.01 -13.63
N GLU A 156 0.33 7.22 -14.19
CA GLU A 156 -0.92 6.77 -13.56
C GLU A 156 -0.68 5.72 -12.48
N TYR A 157 0.51 5.08 -12.49
CA TYR A 157 0.89 4.07 -11.51
C TYR A 157 1.58 4.68 -10.29
N ASN A 158 1.37 4.01 -9.16
CA ASN A 158 2.24 4.14 -7.99
C ASN A 158 2.51 2.75 -7.40
N GLY A 159 3.36 2.68 -6.39
CA GLY A 159 3.74 1.40 -5.79
C GLY A 159 4.28 1.55 -4.38
N TYR A 160 4.42 0.41 -3.72
CA TYR A 160 4.87 0.27 -2.36
C TYR A 160 5.94 -0.83 -2.32
N LYS A 161 7.19 -0.48 -2.03
CA LYS A 161 8.29 -1.42 -1.90
C LYS A 161 8.74 -1.48 -0.46
N ALA A 162 8.70 -2.68 0.13
CA ALA A 162 9.21 -2.93 1.47
C ALA A 162 10.67 -3.39 1.43
N TYR A 163 11.43 -2.98 2.44
CA TYR A 163 12.84 -3.32 2.64
C TYR A 163 13.04 -3.92 4.03
N TRP A 164 14.02 -4.80 4.17
CA TRP A 164 14.37 -5.43 5.43
C TRP A 164 15.55 -4.73 6.12
N SER A 165 15.91 -5.19 7.30
CA SER A 165 16.96 -4.60 8.16
C SER A 165 18.36 -4.56 7.53
N ASP A 166 18.64 -5.41 6.55
CA ASP A 166 19.88 -5.40 5.77
C ASP A 166 19.90 -4.33 4.66
N GLY A 167 18.79 -3.62 4.47
CA GLY A 167 18.59 -2.64 3.40
C GLY A 167 18.23 -3.24 2.05
N SER A 168 17.98 -4.54 1.97
CA SER A 168 17.53 -5.21 0.74
C SER A 168 16.02 -5.16 0.60
N GLN A 169 15.54 -5.10 -0.64
CA GLN A 169 14.10 -5.18 -0.91
C GLN A 169 13.55 -6.56 -0.52
N VAL A 170 12.41 -6.56 0.18
CA VAL A 170 11.70 -7.79 0.54
C VAL A 170 11.17 -8.48 -0.71
N THR A 171 11.53 -9.75 -0.88
CA THR A 171 11.11 -10.60 -2.01
C THR A 171 10.38 -11.85 -1.50
N ALA A 172 9.83 -12.66 -2.43
CA ALA A 172 9.26 -13.96 -2.04
C ALA A 172 10.31 -14.84 -1.30
N PRO A 173 9.93 -15.66 -0.29
CA PRO A 173 8.55 -15.96 0.14
C PRO A 173 7.94 -14.96 1.14
N VAL A 174 8.74 -14.05 1.71
CA VAL A 174 8.31 -13.14 2.78
C VAL A 174 7.15 -12.24 2.33
N SER A 175 7.20 -11.72 1.11
CA SER A 175 6.13 -10.87 0.57
C SER A 175 4.80 -11.62 0.38
N TYR A 176 4.86 -12.91 0.09
CA TYR A 176 3.66 -13.73 -0.17
C TYR A 176 2.98 -14.27 1.07
N THR A 177 3.77 -14.66 2.08
CA THR A 177 3.24 -15.36 3.26
C THR A 177 2.88 -14.43 4.41
N HIS A 178 3.40 -13.22 4.42
CA HIS A 178 3.35 -12.36 5.61
C HIS A 178 2.79 -10.95 5.38
N LEU A 179 2.75 -10.48 4.13
CA LEU A 179 2.21 -9.17 3.76
C LEU A 179 0.82 -9.27 3.10
N THR A 180 0.14 -10.42 3.20
CA THR A 180 -1.25 -10.55 2.77
C THR A 180 -2.08 -9.47 3.47
N LEU A 181 -2.83 -8.71 2.66
CA LEU A 181 -3.71 -7.67 3.17
C LEU A 181 -4.60 -8.25 4.27
N PRO A 182 -4.64 -7.67 5.47
CA PRO A 182 -5.60 -8.10 6.46
C PRO A 182 -6.98 -7.97 5.84
N THR A 183 -7.78 -9.05 5.91
CA THR A 183 -9.19 -8.98 5.55
C THR A 183 -9.79 -7.92 6.48
N ILE A 184 -10.17 -6.80 5.93
CA ILE A 184 -10.91 -5.78 6.69
C ILE A 184 -12.28 -6.37 6.92
N ALA A 185 -12.50 -6.88 8.14
CA ALA A 185 -13.79 -7.35 8.60
C ALA A 185 -14.71 -6.16 8.89
#